data_acf42ff81a8972af6178ee49615ddb6c
#
_entry.id   acf42ff81a8972af6178ee49615ddb6c
#
_cell.length_a   1.000
_cell.length_b   1.000
_cell.length_c   1.000
_cell.angle_alpha   90.00
_cell.angle_beta   90.00
_cell.angle_gamma   90.00
#
_symmetry.space_group_name_H-M   'P 1'
#
loop_
_entity.id
_entity.type
_entity.pdbx_description
1 polymer ?
#
loop_
_entity_poly.entity_id
_entity_poly.type
_entity_poly.pdbx_seq_one_letter_code
_entity_poly.pdbx_strand_id
1 'polypeptide(L)'
;MAAITVAPPGQGGAASYPGRSRQVVFTADDFGLSPALNNAVALAHRFGLLRSASLMPAAPASGQAFALSRRFPSLCLGVHLTLIQGRAVLPPRDLPRLVDAAGRFPSDPVRTGWWYYFDPGLLPEIRRELRAQIEAVLDAGLSVWHLNGHLNLHLHPRVAPLVVNLAREYHIPALRLAREDWRTTLALAPEGPFPKAALGCIFAVLCRRTKALAESAGLLVNDYLFGLTHHGRLTEDYLVNLVPRLQPGLTEIYCHPALAADSVLVQAAPGYRRQQEFTALVSPRLRETLERYGIEVTDFREVVQQRRSATGQFSP
;
A
#
# COMPACT_ATOMS: atom_id res chain seq x y z
N MET A 1 4.31 -14.96 39.86
CA MET A 1 4.15 -14.78 38.42
C MET A 1 2.94 -15.57 37.97
N ALA A 2 1.81 -14.89 37.79
CA ALA A 2 0.58 -15.54 37.37
C ALA A 2 0.52 -15.51 35.84
N ALA A 3 0.44 -16.69 35.23
CA ALA A 3 0.25 -16.84 33.78
C ALA A 3 -1.16 -16.35 33.41
N ILE A 4 -1.26 -15.32 32.60
CA ILE A 4 -2.52 -14.88 32.01
C ILE A 4 -2.85 -15.85 30.88
N THR A 5 -3.70 -16.82 31.21
CA THR A 5 -4.29 -17.74 30.21
C THR A 5 -5.34 -16.97 29.43
N VAL A 6 -5.00 -16.56 28.20
CA VAL A 6 -5.99 -15.99 27.25
C VAL A 6 -6.87 -17.14 26.77
N ALA A 7 -8.12 -17.13 27.16
CA ALA A 7 -9.10 -18.09 26.66
C ALA A 7 -9.24 -17.97 25.14
N PRO A 8 -9.46 -19.09 24.40
CA PRO A 8 -9.74 -19.04 22.97
C PRO A 8 -11.04 -18.24 22.73
N PRO A 9 -11.11 -17.45 21.65
CA PRO A 9 -12.34 -16.74 21.33
C PRO A 9 -13.45 -17.75 21.14
N GLY A 10 -14.50 -17.60 21.96
CA GLY A 10 -15.68 -18.44 21.90
C GLY A 10 -16.23 -18.45 20.49
N GLN A 11 -16.90 -19.58 20.11
CA GLN A 11 -17.69 -19.72 18.90
C GLN A 11 -18.92 -18.77 18.98
N GLY A 12 -18.62 -17.46 18.87
CA GLY A 12 -19.62 -16.42 18.72
C GLY A 12 -19.90 -16.27 17.25
N GLY A 13 -21.11 -16.60 16.84
CA GLY A 13 -21.61 -16.36 15.50
C GLY A 13 -21.31 -14.94 15.05
N ALA A 14 -21.02 -14.75 13.77
CA ALA A 14 -20.70 -13.48 13.15
C ALA A 14 -21.64 -12.38 13.67
N ALA A 15 -21.11 -11.47 14.50
CA ALA A 15 -21.85 -10.30 14.93
C ALA A 15 -22.13 -9.49 13.66
N SER A 16 -23.36 -9.53 13.17
CA SER A 16 -23.81 -8.71 12.06
C SER A 16 -23.82 -7.25 12.53
N TYR A 17 -22.80 -6.51 12.17
CA TYR A 17 -22.81 -5.05 12.28
C TYR A 17 -23.77 -4.52 11.21
N PRO A 18 -24.88 -3.86 11.58
CA PRO A 18 -25.84 -3.39 10.58
C PRO A 18 -25.19 -2.28 9.73
N GLY A 19 -25.07 -2.51 8.42
CA GLY A 19 -24.93 -1.47 7.42
C GLY A 19 -23.62 -1.38 6.63
N ARG A 20 -22.50 -2.03 7.01
CA ARG A 20 -21.26 -2.02 6.21
C ARG A 20 -20.67 -3.42 6.07
N SER A 21 -20.42 -3.86 4.83
CA SER A 21 -19.67 -5.09 4.55
C SER A 21 -18.21 -4.97 5.01
N ARG A 22 -17.57 -6.09 5.31
CA ARG A 22 -16.14 -6.17 5.56
C ARG A 22 -15.45 -6.53 4.25
N GLN A 23 -14.72 -5.57 3.70
CA GLN A 23 -14.00 -5.73 2.46
C GLN A 23 -12.49 -5.65 2.70
N VAL A 24 -11.71 -6.50 2.03
CA VAL A 24 -10.25 -6.51 2.10
C VAL A 24 -9.63 -6.40 0.71
N VAL A 25 -8.66 -5.50 0.58
CA VAL A 25 -7.78 -5.38 -0.58
C VAL A 25 -6.39 -5.86 -0.18
N PHE A 26 -5.88 -6.92 -0.83
CA PHE A 26 -4.48 -7.29 -0.74
C PHE A 26 -3.70 -6.54 -1.83
N THR A 27 -2.74 -5.70 -1.43
CA THR A 27 -1.89 -4.92 -2.33
C THR A 27 -0.44 -5.35 -2.22
N ALA A 28 0.19 -5.70 -3.34
CA ALA A 28 1.64 -5.87 -3.39
C ALA A 28 2.30 -4.52 -3.66
N ASP A 29 3.12 -4.05 -2.71
CA ASP A 29 3.95 -2.87 -2.88
C ASP A 29 5.29 -3.20 -3.56
N ASP A 30 6.03 -2.18 -3.98
CA ASP A 30 7.31 -2.27 -4.66
C ASP A 30 7.28 -3.06 -5.99
N PHE A 31 6.13 -3.19 -6.67
CA PHE A 31 6.05 -3.86 -7.97
C PHE A 31 6.93 -3.15 -9.00
N GLY A 32 7.87 -3.87 -9.56
CA GLY A 32 8.94 -3.33 -10.41
C GLY A 32 10.32 -3.34 -9.75
N LEU A 33 10.42 -3.58 -8.44
CA LEU A 33 11.70 -3.51 -7.72
C LEU A 33 12.65 -4.63 -8.14
N SER A 34 12.15 -5.88 -8.31
CA SER A 34 12.95 -7.01 -8.75
C SER A 34 12.14 -8.04 -9.54
N PRO A 35 12.79 -8.87 -10.37
CA PRO A 35 12.11 -9.96 -11.08
C PRO A 35 11.48 -10.98 -10.13
N ALA A 36 12.11 -11.29 -9.00
CA ALA A 36 11.58 -12.25 -8.02
C ALA A 36 10.28 -11.74 -7.38
N LEU A 37 10.20 -10.45 -7.08
CA LEU A 37 8.98 -9.79 -6.60
C LEU A 37 7.92 -9.75 -7.70
N ASN A 38 8.27 -9.33 -8.90
CA ASN A 38 7.34 -9.21 -10.02
C ASN A 38 6.65 -10.56 -10.34
N ASN A 39 7.43 -11.65 -10.36
CA ASN A 39 6.89 -12.98 -10.59
C ASN A 39 5.97 -13.44 -9.44
N ALA A 40 6.31 -13.10 -8.19
CA ALA A 40 5.45 -13.38 -7.04
C ALA A 40 4.10 -12.65 -7.15
N VAL A 41 4.11 -11.37 -7.54
CA VAL A 41 2.88 -10.59 -7.82
C VAL A 41 2.01 -11.29 -8.85
N ALA A 42 2.59 -11.67 -10.00
CA ALA A 42 1.86 -12.34 -11.07
C ALA A 42 1.25 -13.69 -10.63
N LEU A 43 2.00 -14.49 -9.87
CA LEU A 43 1.52 -15.79 -9.37
C LEU A 43 0.49 -15.63 -8.26
N ALA A 44 0.69 -14.70 -7.32
CA ALA A 44 -0.26 -14.42 -6.25
C ALA A 44 -1.57 -13.83 -6.79
N HIS A 45 -1.52 -13.05 -7.87
CA HIS A 45 -2.71 -12.58 -8.59
C HIS A 45 -3.43 -13.73 -9.29
N ARG A 46 -2.71 -14.58 -10.01
CA ARG A 46 -3.31 -15.68 -10.80
C ARG A 46 -3.91 -16.79 -9.94
N PHE A 47 -3.25 -17.16 -8.85
CA PHE A 47 -3.56 -18.35 -8.06
C PHE A 47 -3.99 -18.07 -6.61
N GLY A 48 -3.83 -16.83 -6.16
CA GLY A 48 -4.04 -16.43 -4.77
C GLY A 48 -5.11 -15.37 -4.58
N LEU A 49 -4.89 -14.57 -3.54
CA LEU A 49 -5.79 -13.53 -3.04
C LEU A 49 -5.41 -12.12 -3.50
N LEU A 50 -4.25 -11.96 -4.17
CA LEU A 50 -3.76 -10.66 -4.59
C LEU A 50 -4.57 -10.11 -5.75
N ARG A 51 -5.21 -8.95 -5.56
CA ARG A 51 -5.96 -8.27 -6.62
C ARG A 51 -5.40 -6.91 -6.98
N SER A 52 -4.50 -6.36 -6.16
CA SER A 52 -3.95 -5.01 -6.33
C SER A 52 -2.42 -5.03 -6.24
N ALA A 53 -1.76 -4.16 -7.02
CA ALA A 53 -0.32 -3.94 -6.93
C ALA A 53 0.01 -2.47 -7.18
N SER A 54 1.05 -1.98 -6.51
CA SER A 54 1.54 -0.60 -6.66
C SER A 54 2.90 -0.60 -7.33
N LEU A 55 2.96 -0.06 -8.54
CA LEU A 55 4.12 -0.10 -9.43
C LEU A 55 5.05 1.09 -9.18
N MET A 56 6.36 0.80 -9.09
CA MET A 56 7.45 1.77 -9.04
C MET A 56 8.02 1.98 -10.46
N PRO A 57 7.68 3.06 -11.18
CA PRO A 57 8.00 3.18 -12.61
C PRO A 57 9.49 3.33 -12.93
N ALA A 58 10.30 3.84 -11.99
CA ALA A 58 11.75 3.97 -12.14
C ALA A 58 12.57 2.85 -11.48
N ALA A 59 11.92 1.80 -11.00
CA ALA A 59 12.60 0.69 -10.34
C ALA A 59 13.33 -0.23 -11.35
N PRO A 60 14.37 -0.99 -10.93
CA PRO A 60 15.24 -1.73 -11.83
C PRO A 60 14.53 -2.75 -12.73
N ALA A 61 13.43 -3.34 -12.28
CA ALA A 61 12.65 -4.33 -13.02
C ALA A 61 11.28 -3.79 -13.47
N SER A 62 11.09 -2.47 -13.54
CA SER A 62 9.81 -1.83 -13.94
C SER A 62 9.36 -2.24 -15.34
N GLY A 63 10.28 -2.43 -16.29
CA GLY A 63 9.95 -2.92 -17.64
C GLY A 63 9.23 -4.28 -17.63
N GLN A 64 9.64 -5.20 -16.76
CA GLN A 64 8.93 -6.47 -16.55
C GLN A 64 7.57 -6.24 -15.88
N ALA A 65 7.48 -5.34 -14.90
CA ALA A 65 6.23 -5.01 -14.24
C ALA A 65 5.20 -4.43 -15.22
N PHE A 66 5.61 -3.53 -16.12
CA PHE A 66 4.78 -3.02 -17.21
C PHE A 66 4.27 -4.15 -18.14
N ALA A 67 5.15 -5.09 -18.52
CA ALA A 67 4.77 -6.23 -19.36
C ALA A 67 3.76 -7.15 -18.66
N LEU A 68 3.97 -7.44 -17.37
CA LEU A 68 3.05 -8.25 -16.57
C LEU A 68 1.71 -7.55 -16.36
N SER A 69 1.69 -6.22 -16.12
CA SER A 69 0.44 -5.46 -15.98
C SER A 69 -0.42 -5.52 -17.25
N ARG A 70 0.20 -5.45 -18.43
CA ARG A 70 -0.51 -5.65 -19.71
C ARG A 70 -1.02 -7.07 -19.88
N ARG A 71 -0.27 -8.08 -19.41
CA ARG A 71 -0.67 -9.49 -19.47
C ARG A 71 -1.80 -9.84 -18.51
N PHE A 72 -1.90 -9.14 -17.40
CA PHE A 72 -2.90 -9.36 -16.35
C PHE A 72 -3.76 -8.09 -16.15
N PRO A 73 -4.68 -7.76 -17.09
CA PRO A 73 -5.49 -6.55 -17.01
C PRO A 73 -6.50 -6.57 -15.84
N SER A 74 -6.73 -7.74 -15.25
CA SER A 74 -7.50 -7.89 -14.01
C SER A 74 -6.77 -7.43 -12.76
N LEU A 75 -5.43 -7.32 -12.80
CA LEU A 75 -4.65 -6.77 -11.68
C LEU A 75 -4.92 -5.26 -11.57
N CYS A 76 -5.52 -4.86 -10.44
CA CYS A 76 -5.80 -3.45 -10.16
C CYS A 76 -4.49 -2.73 -9.87
N LEU A 77 -4.06 -1.87 -10.80
CA LEU A 77 -2.75 -1.22 -10.72
C LEU A 77 -2.86 0.15 -10.06
N GLY A 78 -1.92 0.44 -9.17
CA GLY A 78 -1.63 1.76 -8.63
C GLY A 78 -0.20 2.20 -8.92
N VAL A 79 0.12 3.45 -8.59
CA VAL A 79 1.49 3.96 -8.62
C VAL A 79 2.05 4.03 -7.21
N HIS A 80 3.20 3.37 -7.00
CA HIS A 80 3.98 3.45 -5.76
C HIS A 80 4.93 4.64 -5.84
N LEU A 81 4.43 5.81 -5.48
CA LEU A 81 5.15 7.07 -5.57
C LEU A 81 6.44 7.04 -4.75
N THR A 82 7.56 7.24 -5.41
CA THR A 82 8.89 7.11 -4.83
C THR A 82 9.57 8.46 -4.74
N LEU A 83 9.87 8.89 -3.52
CA LEU A 83 10.62 10.11 -3.21
C LEU A 83 11.79 9.86 -2.24
N ILE A 84 12.07 8.58 -1.98
CA ILE A 84 13.10 8.11 -1.06
C ILE A 84 13.55 6.70 -1.46
N GLN A 85 14.81 6.36 -1.22
CA GLN A 85 15.37 5.01 -1.42
C GLN A 85 15.15 4.41 -2.82
N GLY A 86 15.11 5.24 -3.86
CA GLY A 86 14.89 4.81 -5.22
C GLY A 86 15.51 5.78 -6.23
N ARG A 87 15.13 5.62 -7.48
CA ARG A 87 15.53 6.49 -8.58
C ARG A 87 14.35 7.33 -9.05
N ALA A 88 14.66 8.54 -9.52
CA ALA A 88 13.69 9.39 -10.19
C ALA A 88 13.43 8.92 -11.63
N VAL A 89 12.23 9.22 -12.15
CA VAL A 89 11.88 9.11 -13.57
C VAL A 89 12.55 10.23 -14.37
N LEU A 90 12.52 11.45 -13.82
CA LEU A 90 13.14 12.61 -14.46
C LEU A 90 14.66 12.60 -14.31
N PRO A 91 15.41 13.15 -15.29
CA PRO A 91 16.85 13.26 -15.20
C PRO A 91 17.28 14.24 -14.10
N PRO A 92 18.49 14.08 -13.51
CA PRO A 92 18.97 14.94 -12.41
C PRO A 92 19.00 16.45 -12.72
N ARG A 93 19.20 16.82 -13.99
CA ARG A 93 19.19 18.24 -14.41
C ARG A 93 17.84 18.93 -14.17
N ASP A 94 16.74 18.15 -14.14
CA ASP A 94 15.38 18.66 -13.90
C ASP A 94 15.00 18.62 -12.41
N LEU A 95 15.82 17.93 -11.60
CA LEU A 95 15.66 17.72 -10.17
C LEU A 95 16.96 18.03 -9.38
N PRO A 96 17.61 19.19 -9.62
CA PRO A 96 18.97 19.44 -9.14
C PRO A 96 19.13 19.45 -7.62
N ARG A 97 18.01 19.61 -6.89
CA ARG A 97 17.98 19.63 -5.42
C ARG A 97 17.42 18.35 -4.82
N LEU A 98 16.61 17.60 -5.56
CA LEU A 98 15.84 16.48 -5.04
C LEU A 98 16.61 15.15 -5.10
N VAL A 99 17.51 15.00 -6.09
CA VAL A 99 18.26 13.75 -6.31
C VAL A 99 19.76 14.01 -6.45
N ASP A 100 20.56 12.94 -6.29
CA ASP A 100 22.00 12.99 -6.55
C ASP A 100 22.31 12.98 -8.07
N ALA A 101 23.59 13.11 -8.43
CA ALA A 101 24.05 13.10 -9.84
C ALA A 101 23.71 11.78 -10.58
N ALA A 102 23.43 10.69 -9.85
CA ALA A 102 22.98 9.43 -10.41
C ALA A 102 21.44 9.29 -10.47
N GLY A 103 20.70 10.35 -10.15
CA GLY A 103 19.25 10.36 -10.13
C GLY A 103 18.64 9.60 -8.96
N ARG A 104 19.34 9.44 -7.85
CA ARG A 104 18.87 8.71 -6.67
C ARG A 104 18.34 9.67 -5.61
N PHE A 105 17.21 9.32 -5.02
CA PHE A 105 16.67 9.99 -3.84
C PHE A 105 17.51 9.71 -2.59
N PRO A 106 17.41 10.56 -1.54
CA PRO A 106 17.98 10.27 -0.23
C PRO A 106 17.53 8.92 0.33
N SER A 107 18.31 8.35 1.27
CA SER A 107 18.01 7.04 1.87
C SER A 107 17.51 7.11 3.31
N ASP A 108 17.78 8.19 4.05
CA ASP A 108 17.38 8.35 5.45
C ASP A 108 15.96 8.94 5.55
N PRO A 109 14.97 8.18 6.06
CA PRO A 109 13.58 8.64 6.09
C PRO A 109 13.35 9.82 7.04
N VAL A 110 14.06 9.89 8.17
CA VAL A 110 13.89 10.97 9.14
C VAL A 110 14.44 12.28 8.58
N ARG A 111 15.68 12.24 8.10
CA ARG A 111 16.34 13.40 7.49
C ARG A 111 15.58 13.90 6.26
N THR A 112 15.11 12.99 5.42
CA THR A 112 14.32 13.32 4.21
C THR A 112 13.00 13.99 4.58
N GLY A 113 12.28 13.45 5.59
CA GLY A 113 11.05 14.04 6.06
C GLY A 113 11.25 15.47 6.58
N TRP A 114 12.25 15.71 7.42
CA TRP A 114 12.57 17.05 7.89
C TRP A 114 12.97 17.97 6.74
N TRP A 115 13.78 17.52 5.81
CA TRP A 115 14.20 18.32 4.66
C TRP A 115 13.00 18.75 3.81
N TYR A 116 12.09 17.83 3.46
CA TYR A 116 10.87 18.15 2.71
C TYR A 116 9.92 19.08 3.48
N TYR A 117 9.96 19.03 4.80
CA TYR A 117 9.12 19.91 5.64
C TYR A 117 9.62 21.34 5.66
N PHE A 118 10.92 21.55 5.88
CA PHE A 118 11.50 22.87 6.10
C PHE A 118 11.96 23.56 4.81
N ASP A 119 12.08 22.85 3.70
CA ASP A 119 12.48 23.43 2.42
C ASP A 119 11.34 23.45 1.39
N PRO A 120 10.46 24.49 1.41
CA PRO A 120 9.37 24.60 0.46
C PRO A 120 9.84 24.79 -0.99
N GLY A 121 11.09 25.17 -1.23
CA GLY A 121 11.69 25.30 -2.55
C GLY A 121 11.85 23.96 -3.30
N LEU A 122 11.71 22.81 -2.60
CA LEU A 122 11.67 21.48 -3.21
C LEU A 122 10.33 21.11 -3.83
N LEU A 123 9.24 21.76 -3.40
CA LEU A 123 7.88 21.34 -3.81
C LEU A 123 7.67 21.36 -5.34
N PRO A 124 8.21 22.31 -6.11
CA PRO A 124 8.10 22.26 -7.57
C PRO A 124 8.80 21.04 -8.19
N GLU A 125 9.97 20.63 -7.67
CA GLU A 125 10.69 19.45 -8.15
C GLU A 125 9.94 18.16 -7.75
N ILE A 126 9.49 18.07 -6.49
CA ILE A 126 8.65 16.96 -6.01
C ILE A 126 7.42 16.82 -6.89
N ARG A 127 6.70 17.91 -7.19
CA ARG A 127 5.51 17.85 -8.05
C ARG A 127 5.83 17.37 -9.46
N ARG A 128 6.92 17.88 -10.09
CA ARG A 128 7.33 17.43 -11.43
C ARG A 128 7.65 15.94 -11.45
N GLU A 129 8.37 15.46 -10.46
CA GLU A 129 8.75 14.05 -10.37
C GLU A 129 7.54 13.13 -10.12
N LEU A 130 6.67 13.49 -9.17
CA LEU A 130 5.44 12.72 -8.91
C LEU A 130 4.54 12.65 -10.16
N ARG A 131 4.45 13.74 -10.91
CA ARG A 131 3.76 13.79 -12.21
C ARG A 131 4.39 12.82 -13.19
N ALA A 132 5.69 12.87 -13.38
CA ALA A 132 6.41 11.99 -14.31
C ALA A 132 6.25 10.51 -13.94
N GLN A 133 6.19 10.18 -12.64
CA GLN A 133 5.94 8.81 -12.21
C GLN A 133 4.53 8.32 -12.60
N ILE A 134 3.53 9.16 -12.47
CA ILE A 134 2.15 8.84 -12.90
C ILE A 134 2.09 8.71 -14.42
N GLU A 135 2.63 9.70 -15.14
CA GLU A 135 2.67 9.73 -16.60
C GLU A 135 3.38 8.50 -17.19
N ALA A 136 4.50 8.07 -16.60
CA ALA A 136 5.21 6.88 -17.06
C ALA A 136 4.35 5.60 -17.05
N VAL A 137 3.40 5.49 -16.14
CA VAL A 137 2.46 4.35 -16.11
C VAL A 137 1.32 4.55 -17.12
N LEU A 138 0.79 5.77 -17.23
CA LEU A 138 -0.29 6.10 -18.17
C LEU A 138 0.19 6.02 -19.63
N ASP A 139 1.39 6.52 -19.93
CA ASP A 139 2.01 6.48 -21.27
C ASP A 139 2.34 5.05 -21.71
N ALA A 140 2.51 4.13 -20.73
CA ALA A 140 2.61 2.70 -21.01
C ALA A 140 1.26 2.04 -21.41
N GLY A 141 0.17 2.84 -21.49
CA GLY A 141 -1.19 2.40 -21.83
C GLY A 141 -1.90 1.67 -20.67
N LEU A 142 -1.49 1.90 -19.42
CA LEU A 142 -2.05 1.25 -18.24
C LEU A 142 -2.98 2.19 -17.46
N SER A 143 -4.08 1.64 -16.95
CA SER A 143 -4.99 2.39 -16.07
C SER A 143 -4.49 2.40 -14.63
N VAL A 144 -4.48 3.56 -13.99
CA VAL A 144 -4.08 3.74 -12.58
C VAL A 144 -5.34 3.92 -11.73
N TRP A 145 -5.53 3.07 -10.72
CA TRP A 145 -6.71 3.06 -9.88
C TRP A 145 -6.47 3.62 -8.47
N HIS A 146 -5.22 3.62 -8.00
CA HIS A 146 -4.89 4.16 -6.69
C HIS A 146 -3.47 4.71 -6.65
N LEU A 147 -3.25 5.62 -5.71
CA LEU A 147 -1.91 6.11 -5.35
C LEU A 147 -1.58 5.69 -3.92
N ASN A 148 -0.34 5.36 -3.72
CA ASN A 148 0.30 5.23 -2.42
C ASN A 148 1.76 5.67 -2.54
N GLY A 149 2.62 5.40 -1.57
CA GLY A 149 4.02 5.82 -1.72
C GLY A 149 4.97 5.04 -0.85
N HIS A 150 6.18 4.88 -1.36
CA HIS A 150 7.27 4.19 -0.69
C HIS A 150 7.53 4.83 0.68
N LEU A 151 7.65 3.99 1.70
CA LEU A 151 7.71 4.39 3.12
C LEU A 151 6.57 5.35 3.55
N ASN A 152 5.41 5.28 2.86
CA ASN A 152 4.24 6.15 3.10
C ASN A 152 4.54 7.66 3.02
N LEU A 153 5.58 8.08 2.29
CA LEU A 153 5.99 9.47 2.17
C LEU A 153 4.94 10.35 1.45
N HIS A 154 4.02 9.74 0.71
CA HIS A 154 2.84 10.40 0.13
C HIS A 154 1.93 11.05 1.19
N LEU A 155 2.01 10.64 2.47
CA LEU A 155 1.26 11.22 3.60
C LEU A 155 2.00 12.39 4.26
N HIS A 156 3.23 12.69 3.85
CA HIS A 156 4.01 13.79 4.40
C HIS A 156 3.25 15.12 4.24
N PRO A 157 3.23 16.02 5.26
CA PRO A 157 2.36 17.22 5.27
C PRO A 157 2.52 18.16 4.08
N ARG A 158 3.70 18.21 3.47
CA ARG A 158 3.98 19.02 2.27
C ARG A 158 3.73 18.27 0.97
N VAL A 159 3.82 16.93 0.99
CA VAL A 159 3.68 16.08 -0.20
C VAL A 159 2.20 15.69 -0.43
N ALA A 160 1.46 15.39 0.62
CA ALA A 160 0.07 14.95 0.51
C ALA A 160 -0.84 15.88 -0.32
N PRO A 161 -0.77 17.22 -0.17
CA PRO A 161 -1.55 18.12 -1.04
C PRO A 161 -1.18 18.00 -2.52
N LEU A 162 0.09 17.76 -2.85
CA LEU A 162 0.55 17.56 -4.23
C LEU A 162 0.00 16.26 -4.79
N VAL A 163 0.05 15.18 -4.01
CA VAL A 163 -0.47 13.85 -4.41
C VAL A 163 -1.98 13.91 -4.64
N VAL A 164 -2.75 14.53 -3.74
CA VAL A 164 -4.20 14.69 -3.90
C VAL A 164 -4.54 15.51 -5.15
N ASN A 165 -3.81 16.61 -5.41
CA ASN A 165 -4.00 17.42 -6.59
C ASN A 165 -3.70 16.64 -7.88
N LEU A 166 -2.60 15.87 -7.91
CA LEU A 166 -2.26 15.01 -9.05
C LEU A 166 -3.28 13.89 -9.23
N ALA A 167 -3.76 13.25 -8.16
CA ALA A 167 -4.82 12.26 -8.25
C ALA A 167 -6.08 12.81 -8.95
N ARG A 168 -6.49 14.05 -8.61
CA ARG A 168 -7.60 14.74 -9.30
C ARG A 168 -7.27 15.05 -10.76
N GLU A 169 -6.09 15.60 -11.01
CA GLU A 169 -5.62 15.99 -12.35
C GLU A 169 -5.63 14.80 -13.33
N TYR A 170 -5.21 13.62 -12.85
CA TYR A 170 -5.15 12.39 -13.64
C TYR A 170 -6.37 11.47 -13.43
N HIS A 171 -7.43 11.94 -12.76
CA HIS A 171 -8.66 11.19 -12.49
C HIS A 171 -8.41 9.84 -11.79
N ILE A 172 -7.36 9.75 -10.96
CA ILE A 172 -7.06 8.55 -10.18
C ILE A 172 -7.96 8.52 -8.96
N PRO A 173 -8.83 7.50 -8.80
CA PRO A 173 -9.97 7.59 -7.89
C PRO A 173 -9.68 7.25 -6.43
N ALA A 174 -8.52 6.64 -6.10
CA ALA A 174 -8.24 6.20 -4.74
C ALA A 174 -6.87 6.60 -4.23
N LEU A 175 -6.76 6.79 -2.92
CA LEU A 175 -5.52 7.10 -2.21
C LEU A 175 -5.43 6.28 -0.92
N ARG A 176 -4.29 5.61 -0.70
CA ARG A 176 -4.00 4.90 0.55
C ARG A 176 -3.86 5.85 1.73
N LEU A 177 -4.45 5.46 2.86
CA LEU A 177 -4.15 6.01 4.17
C LEU A 177 -3.46 4.93 5.04
N ALA A 178 -2.34 5.27 5.65
CA ALA A 178 -1.62 4.36 6.55
C ALA A 178 -2.24 4.35 7.96
N ARG A 179 -3.56 4.14 8.04
CA ARG A 179 -4.33 4.10 9.28
C ARG A 179 -4.39 2.66 9.80
N GLU A 180 -3.36 2.26 10.54
CA GLU A 180 -3.32 0.93 11.13
C GLU A 180 -4.15 0.86 12.43
N ASP A 181 -4.90 -0.25 12.62
CA ASP A 181 -5.47 -0.59 13.92
C ASP A 181 -4.36 -1.17 14.82
N TRP A 182 -3.65 -0.26 15.47
CA TRP A 182 -2.52 -0.60 16.32
C TRP A 182 -2.88 -1.52 17.50
N ARG A 183 -4.14 -1.49 17.98
CA ARG A 183 -4.61 -2.39 19.06
C ARG A 183 -4.65 -3.83 18.58
N THR A 184 -5.21 -4.06 17.42
CA THR A 184 -5.23 -5.38 16.77
C THR A 184 -3.80 -5.82 16.43
N THR A 185 -2.96 -4.94 15.90
CA THR A 185 -1.57 -5.28 15.59
C THR A 185 -0.76 -5.63 16.83
N LEU A 186 -0.89 -4.89 17.93
CA LEU A 186 -0.20 -5.22 19.19
C LEU A 186 -0.70 -6.53 19.82
N ALA A 187 -1.99 -6.84 19.68
CA ALA A 187 -2.52 -8.11 20.17
C ALA A 187 -1.99 -9.32 19.37
N LEU A 188 -1.68 -9.14 18.08
CA LEU A 188 -1.16 -10.20 17.21
C LEU A 188 0.36 -10.28 17.19
N ALA A 189 1.04 -9.16 17.38
CA ALA A 189 2.49 -9.02 17.34
C ALA A 189 2.98 -8.07 18.44
N PRO A 190 3.07 -8.55 19.68
CA PRO A 190 3.32 -7.71 20.86
C PRO A 190 4.75 -7.17 20.96
N GLU A 191 5.69 -7.61 20.10
CA GLU A 191 7.07 -7.15 20.15
C GLU A 191 7.17 -5.65 19.86
N GLY A 192 7.98 -4.93 20.64
CA GLY A 192 8.25 -3.49 20.48
C GLY A 192 6.99 -2.60 20.57
N PRO A 193 6.20 -2.67 21.66
CA PRO A 193 4.94 -1.95 21.76
C PRO A 193 5.09 -0.42 21.71
N PHE A 194 6.11 0.13 22.33
CA PHE A 194 6.32 1.58 22.38
C PHE A 194 6.66 2.20 21.00
N PRO A 195 7.64 1.68 20.23
CA PRO A 195 7.88 2.18 18.87
C PRO A 195 6.65 2.06 17.96
N LYS A 196 5.90 0.97 18.05
CA LYS A 196 4.68 0.77 17.25
C LYS A 196 3.60 1.79 17.62
N ALA A 197 3.38 2.04 18.92
CA ALA A 197 2.41 3.03 19.37
C ALA A 197 2.81 4.46 18.97
N ALA A 198 4.09 4.83 19.10
CA ALA A 198 4.58 6.15 18.68
C ALA A 198 4.40 6.35 17.18
N LEU A 199 4.76 5.37 16.37
CA LEU A 199 4.57 5.38 14.91
C LEU A 199 3.07 5.49 14.58
N GLY A 200 2.22 4.72 15.26
CA GLY A 200 0.76 4.78 15.12
C GLY A 200 0.19 6.16 15.38
N CYS A 201 0.65 6.86 16.44
CA CYS A 201 0.22 8.23 16.73
C CYS A 201 0.62 9.22 15.62
N ILE A 202 1.85 9.14 15.11
CA ILE A 202 2.33 9.99 14.03
C ILE A 202 1.45 9.78 12.79
N PHE A 203 1.26 8.53 12.36
CA PHE A 203 0.44 8.23 11.20
C PHE A 203 -1.03 8.55 11.40
N ALA A 204 -1.58 8.46 12.60
CA ALA A 204 -2.96 8.87 12.88
C ALA A 204 -3.17 10.38 12.59
N VAL A 205 -2.21 11.23 12.95
CA VAL A 205 -2.27 12.68 12.66
C VAL A 205 -2.14 12.94 11.16
N LEU A 206 -1.15 12.31 10.50
CA LEU A 206 -0.93 12.44 9.06
C LEU A 206 -2.15 11.95 8.25
N CYS A 207 -2.70 10.80 8.62
CA CYS A 207 -3.89 10.23 7.97
C CYS A 207 -5.13 11.09 8.15
N ARG A 208 -5.36 11.66 9.35
CA ARG A 208 -6.52 12.55 9.58
C ARG A 208 -6.50 13.75 8.65
N ARG A 209 -5.33 14.38 8.49
CA ARG A 209 -5.15 15.53 7.59
C ARG A 209 -5.31 15.13 6.12
N THR A 210 -4.64 14.07 5.70
CA THR A 210 -4.70 13.59 4.32
C THR A 210 -6.09 13.08 3.96
N LYS A 211 -6.81 12.45 4.91
CA LYS A 211 -8.20 12.00 4.71
C LYS A 211 -9.10 13.17 4.37
N ALA A 212 -9.05 14.26 5.14
CA ALA A 212 -9.86 15.43 4.86
C ALA A 212 -9.59 16.03 3.47
N LEU A 213 -8.31 16.09 3.04
CA LEU A 213 -7.93 16.54 1.71
C LEU A 213 -8.44 15.58 0.61
N ALA A 214 -8.28 14.27 0.80
CA ALA A 214 -8.69 13.27 -0.17
C ALA A 214 -10.21 13.22 -0.34
N GLU A 215 -10.96 13.24 0.76
CA GLU A 215 -12.44 13.23 0.74
C GLU A 215 -13.00 14.52 0.12
N SER A 216 -12.42 15.69 0.41
CA SER A 216 -12.82 16.95 -0.25
C SER A 216 -12.53 16.94 -1.75
N ALA A 217 -11.58 16.13 -2.19
CA ALA A 217 -11.23 15.89 -3.58
C ALA A 217 -12.06 14.78 -4.25
N GLY A 218 -12.96 14.11 -3.53
CA GLY A 218 -13.80 13.02 -4.02
C GLY A 218 -13.04 11.69 -4.16
N LEU A 219 -11.87 11.53 -3.52
CA LEU A 219 -11.10 10.30 -3.59
C LEU A 219 -11.62 9.25 -2.61
N LEU A 220 -11.62 7.99 -3.06
CA LEU A 220 -11.79 6.84 -2.18
C LEU A 220 -10.55 6.68 -1.29
N VAL A 221 -10.77 6.42 0.00
CA VAL A 221 -9.70 6.05 0.94
C VAL A 221 -10.09 4.79 1.70
N ASN A 222 -9.09 4.00 2.11
CA ASN A 222 -9.31 2.86 2.99
C ASN A 222 -9.65 3.31 4.41
N ASP A 223 -10.51 2.54 5.10
CA ASP A 223 -10.85 2.78 6.51
C ASP A 223 -9.72 2.29 7.44
N TYR A 224 -9.10 1.15 7.10
CA TYR A 224 -8.02 0.52 7.87
C TYR A 224 -6.88 0.07 6.97
N LEU A 225 -5.69 -0.02 7.56
CA LEU A 225 -4.50 -0.57 6.91
C LEU A 225 -3.84 -1.59 7.84
N PHE A 226 -3.29 -2.66 7.28
CA PHE A 226 -2.35 -3.54 7.99
C PHE A 226 -1.10 -3.76 7.14
N GLY A 227 0.04 -3.90 7.82
CA GLY A 227 1.36 -4.02 7.21
C GLY A 227 2.32 -2.87 7.57
N LEU A 228 1.86 -1.80 8.22
CA LEU A 228 2.70 -0.66 8.58
C LEU A 228 3.70 -1.01 9.68
N THR A 229 3.24 -1.56 10.80
CA THR A 229 4.08 -1.86 11.97
C THR A 229 4.57 -3.31 11.99
N HIS A 230 4.03 -4.16 11.11
CA HIS A 230 4.42 -5.56 10.93
C HIS A 230 4.84 -5.86 9.47
N HIS A 231 5.39 -4.83 8.79
CA HIS A 231 5.80 -4.93 7.39
C HIS A 231 6.85 -6.02 7.16
N GLY A 232 6.75 -6.69 6.03
CA GLY A 232 7.66 -7.76 5.64
C GLY A 232 7.51 -9.04 6.47
N ARG A 233 6.48 -9.16 7.32
CA ARG A 233 6.26 -10.30 8.22
C ARG A 233 4.81 -10.78 8.25
N LEU A 234 4.04 -10.48 7.21
CA LEU A 234 2.64 -10.90 7.09
C LEU A 234 2.56 -12.38 6.70
N THR A 235 2.84 -13.25 7.66
CA THR A 235 2.80 -14.71 7.47
C THR A 235 1.36 -15.22 7.40
N GLU A 236 1.15 -16.44 6.93
CA GLU A 236 -0.16 -17.10 6.91
C GLU A 236 -0.83 -17.07 8.29
N ASP A 237 -0.11 -17.49 9.33
CA ASP A 237 -0.64 -17.52 10.69
C ASP A 237 -1.04 -16.12 11.20
N TYR A 238 -0.23 -15.09 10.89
CA TYR A 238 -0.57 -13.72 11.22
C TYR A 238 -1.88 -13.29 10.54
N LEU A 239 -2.02 -13.53 9.24
CA LEU A 239 -3.20 -13.14 8.47
C LEU A 239 -4.45 -13.93 8.86
N VAL A 240 -4.33 -15.25 9.08
CA VAL A 240 -5.43 -16.08 9.59
C VAL A 240 -5.95 -15.57 10.94
N ASN A 241 -5.05 -15.17 11.85
CA ASN A 241 -5.41 -14.59 13.14
C ASN A 241 -5.93 -13.15 13.05
N LEU A 242 -5.56 -12.41 12.01
CA LEU A 242 -6.04 -11.05 11.75
C LEU A 242 -7.49 -11.04 11.23
N VAL A 243 -7.84 -11.94 10.32
CA VAL A 243 -9.13 -11.99 9.64
C VAL A 243 -10.35 -11.87 10.59
N PRO A 244 -10.43 -12.60 11.73
CA PRO A 244 -11.55 -12.47 12.65
C PRO A 244 -11.71 -11.10 13.31
N ARG A 245 -10.64 -10.30 13.30
CA ARG A 245 -10.54 -9.00 13.95
C ARG A 245 -10.75 -7.82 13.00
N LEU A 246 -10.89 -8.07 11.70
CA LEU A 246 -11.16 -7.02 10.72
C LEU A 246 -12.48 -6.34 11.01
N GLN A 247 -12.45 -5.02 11.02
CA GLN A 247 -13.61 -4.18 11.29
C GLN A 247 -14.46 -3.98 10.02
N PRO A 248 -15.75 -3.61 10.14
CA PRO A 248 -16.56 -3.21 9.00
C PRO A 248 -15.97 -2.04 8.23
N GLY A 249 -15.98 -2.09 6.91
CA GLY A 249 -15.42 -1.11 6.00
C GLY A 249 -14.35 -1.70 5.10
N LEU A 250 -13.60 -0.83 4.44
CA LEU A 250 -12.53 -1.17 3.52
C LEU A 250 -11.19 -1.27 4.26
N THR A 251 -10.65 -2.47 4.36
CA THR A 251 -9.31 -2.72 4.90
C THR A 251 -8.34 -2.97 3.76
N GLU A 252 -7.20 -2.29 3.75
CA GLU A 252 -6.09 -2.63 2.88
C GLU A 252 -5.02 -3.38 3.69
N ILE A 253 -4.55 -4.51 3.15
CA ILE A 253 -3.40 -5.27 3.68
C ILE A 253 -2.31 -5.22 2.62
N TYR A 254 -1.23 -4.49 2.88
CA TYR A 254 -0.14 -4.41 1.93
C TYR A 254 1.04 -5.28 2.31
N CYS A 255 1.67 -5.88 1.30
CA CYS A 255 2.73 -6.86 1.45
C CYS A 255 3.79 -6.68 0.35
N HIS A 256 4.92 -7.36 0.51
CA HIS A 256 6.07 -7.30 -0.41
C HIS A 256 6.49 -8.72 -0.80
N PRO A 257 5.61 -9.50 -1.47
CA PRO A 257 5.88 -10.89 -1.77
C PRO A 257 7.04 -11.06 -2.75
N ALA A 258 7.86 -12.09 -2.57
CA ALA A 258 8.84 -12.50 -3.56
C ALA A 258 9.04 -14.02 -3.54
N LEU A 259 9.41 -14.59 -4.71
CA LEU A 259 9.65 -16.03 -4.84
C LEU A 259 11.01 -16.44 -4.24
N ALA A 260 11.97 -15.52 -4.28
CA ALA A 260 13.32 -15.72 -3.77
C ALA A 260 13.90 -14.41 -3.26
N ALA A 261 14.90 -14.49 -2.42
CA ALA A 261 15.74 -13.34 -2.08
C ALA A 261 16.72 -13.10 -3.24
N ASP A 262 16.80 -11.84 -3.70
CA ASP A 262 17.86 -11.38 -4.58
C ASP A 262 18.60 -10.19 -3.95
N SER A 263 19.72 -9.77 -4.54
CA SER A 263 20.56 -8.72 -3.97
C SER A 263 19.84 -7.40 -3.79
N VAL A 264 18.92 -7.05 -4.71
CA VAL A 264 18.13 -5.81 -4.68
C VAL A 264 17.16 -5.84 -3.48
N LEU A 265 16.44 -6.95 -3.31
CA LEU A 265 15.48 -7.13 -2.24
C LEU A 265 16.13 -7.20 -0.85
N VAL A 266 17.29 -7.87 -0.76
CA VAL A 266 18.06 -7.96 0.48
C VAL A 266 18.61 -6.58 0.86
N GLN A 267 19.11 -5.81 -0.10
CA GLN A 267 19.59 -4.45 0.15
C GLN A 267 18.47 -3.49 0.55
N ALA A 268 17.30 -3.59 -0.10
CA ALA A 268 16.16 -2.73 0.20
C ALA A 268 15.57 -3.00 1.61
N ALA A 269 15.42 -4.27 2.00
CA ALA A 269 14.85 -4.65 3.29
C ALA A 269 15.30 -6.05 3.71
N PRO A 270 16.45 -6.20 4.39
CA PRO A 270 17.06 -7.50 4.71
C PRO A 270 16.23 -8.35 5.68
N GLY A 271 15.37 -7.75 6.48
CA GLY A 271 14.54 -8.44 7.47
C GLY A 271 13.19 -8.94 6.97
N TYR A 272 12.85 -8.71 5.70
CA TYR A 272 11.53 -9.07 5.17
C TYR A 272 11.45 -10.57 4.86
N ARG A 273 10.34 -11.19 5.29
CA ARG A 273 10.01 -12.60 5.04
C ARG A 273 9.16 -12.74 3.76
N ARG A 274 9.65 -12.22 2.66
CA ARG A 274 8.93 -12.05 1.40
C ARG A 274 8.33 -13.35 0.84
N GLN A 275 9.04 -14.48 0.98
CA GLN A 275 8.55 -15.79 0.57
C GLN A 275 7.37 -16.26 1.43
N GLN A 276 7.39 -15.96 2.74
CA GLN A 276 6.27 -16.27 3.63
C GLN A 276 5.06 -15.40 3.32
N GLU A 277 5.26 -14.14 2.95
CA GLU A 277 4.16 -13.27 2.48
C GLU A 277 3.57 -13.79 1.16
N PHE A 278 4.41 -14.26 0.23
CA PHE A 278 3.91 -14.92 -0.99
C PHE A 278 3.11 -16.18 -0.66
N THR A 279 3.64 -17.05 0.19
CA THR A 279 2.95 -18.29 0.61
C THR A 279 1.60 -17.99 1.26
N ALA A 280 1.52 -16.95 2.09
CA ALA A 280 0.28 -16.51 2.71
C ALA A 280 -0.77 -16.07 1.67
N LEU A 281 -0.35 -15.33 0.63
CA LEU A 281 -1.26 -14.86 -0.42
C LEU A 281 -1.85 -15.97 -1.29
N VAL A 282 -1.18 -17.11 -1.40
CA VAL A 282 -1.67 -18.28 -2.16
C VAL A 282 -2.24 -19.38 -1.27
N SER A 283 -2.39 -19.12 0.04
CA SER A 283 -2.84 -20.10 1.02
C SER A 283 -4.31 -20.45 0.90
N PRO A 284 -4.66 -21.72 0.76
CA PRO A 284 -6.04 -22.18 0.87
C PRO A 284 -6.65 -21.89 2.27
N ARG A 285 -5.86 -22.07 3.33
CA ARG A 285 -6.30 -21.84 4.72
C ARG A 285 -6.70 -20.38 4.95
N LEU A 286 -5.96 -19.42 4.41
CA LEU A 286 -6.33 -18.01 4.49
C LEU A 286 -7.61 -17.72 3.71
N ARG A 287 -7.77 -18.29 2.52
CA ARG A 287 -8.99 -18.18 1.70
C ARG A 287 -10.21 -18.71 2.45
N GLU A 288 -10.15 -19.93 2.96
CA GLU A 288 -11.23 -20.55 3.75
C GLU A 288 -11.57 -19.73 5.00
N THR A 289 -10.55 -19.09 5.62
CA THR A 289 -10.77 -18.24 6.78
C THR A 289 -11.53 -16.97 6.39
N LEU A 290 -11.17 -16.31 5.29
CA LEU A 290 -11.89 -15.13 4.77
C LEU A 290 -13.36 -15.47 4.46
N GLU A 291 -13.59 -16.58 3.78
CA GLU A 291 -14.93 -17.09 3.46
C GLU A 291 -15.75 -17.38 4.72
N ARG A 292 -15.17 -18.09 5.69
CA ARG A 292 -15.81 -18.41 6.98
C ARG A 292 -16.26 -17.19 7.74
N TYR A 293 -15.47 -16.10 7.69
CA TYR A 293 -15.81 -14.85 8.38
C TYR A 293 -16.60 -13.87 7.50
N GLY A 294 -17.00 -14.26 6.29
CA GLY A 294 -17.78 -13.46 5.36
C GLY A 294 -17.08 -12.17 4.96
N ILE A 295 -15.75 -12.25 4.71
CA ILE A 295 -14.96 -11.12 4.29
C ILE A 295 -14.77 -11.17 2.78
N GLU A 296 -15.19 -10.12 2.10
CA GLU A 296 -15.09 -9.98 0.66
C GLU A 296 -13.66 -9.53 0.25
N VAL A 297 -13.00 -10.33 -0.58
CA VAL A 297 -11.73 -9.94 -1.19
C VAL A 297 -12.02 -9.16 -2.46
N THR A 298 -11.61 -7.90 -2.50
CA THR A 298 -11.90 -6.93 -3.56
C THR A 298 -10.65 -6.18 -4.01
N ASP A 299 -10.80 -5.21 -4.89
CA ASP A 299 -9.76 -4.25 -5.30
C ASP A 299 -10.30 -2.81 -5.32
N PHE A 300 -9.43 -1.82 -5.47
CA PHE A 300 -9.82 -0.41 -5.49
C PHE A 300 -10.75 -0.06 -6.66
N ARG A 301 -10.61 -0.71 -7.82
CA ARG A 301 -11.46 -0.50 -8.99
C ARG A 301 -12.89 -0.96 -8.69
N GLU A 302 -13.06 -2.17 -8.17
CA GLU A 302 -14.37 -2.72 -7.80
C GLU A 302 -15.07 -1.83 -6.77
N VAL A 303 -14.37 -1.41 -5.70
CA VAL A 303 -14.94 -0.54 -4.66
C VAL A 303 -15.35 0.83 -5.21
N VAL A 304 -14.53 1.42 -6.09
CA VAL A 304 -14.89 2.68 -6.76
C VAL A 304 -16.14 2.53 -7.62
N GLN A 305 -16.23 1.44 -8.39
CA GLN A 305 -17.39 1.17 -9.24
C GLN A 305 -18.66 0.94 -8.39
N GLN A 306 -18.59 0.16 -7.31
CA GLN A 306 -19.69 -0.05 -6.37
C GLN A 306 -20.19 1.27 -5.78
N ARG A 307 -19.28 2.17 -5.35
CA ARG A 307 -19.66 3.48 -4.80
C ARG A 307 -20.33 4.38 -5.85
N ARG A 308 -19.81 4.44 -7.09
CA ARG A 308 -20.41 5.21 -8.17
C ARG A 308 -21.83 4.73 -8.50
N SER A 309 -22.03 3.40 -8.55
CA SER A 309 -23.35 2.82 -8.76
C SER A 309 -24.33 3.17 -7.64
N ALA A 310 -23.89 3.13 -6.38
CA ALA A 310 -24.71 3.46 -5.22
C ALA A 310 -25.09 4.96 -5.15
N THR A 311 -24.29 5.85 -5.71
CA THR A 311 -24.54 7.31 -5.71
C THR A 311 -25.28 7.80 -6.96
N GLY A 312 -25.61 6.91 -7.90
CA GLY A 312 -26.27 7.26 -9.17
C GLY A 312 -25.37 8.05 -10.14
N GLN A 313 -24.09 8.13 -9.86
CA GLN A 313 -23.11 8.77 -10.76
C GLN A 313 -22.69 7.79 -11.84
N PHE A 314 -23.59 7.48 -12.76
CA PHE A 314 -23.21 6.88 -14.05
C PHE A 314 -22.59 7.98 -14.90
N SER A 315 -21.30 7.92 -15.15
CA SER A 315 -20.68 8.57 -16.31
C SER A 315 -20.16 7.49 -17.25
N PRO A 316 -20.50 7.60 -18.54
CA PRO A 316 -20.06 6.66 -19.57
C PRO A 316 -18.55 6.67 -19.77
#